data_89a33f8673e8809d18c91d428c4a8201
#
_entry.id   89a33f8673e8809d18c91d428c4a8201
#
_cell.length_a   1.000
_cell.length_b   1.000
_cell.length_c   1.000
_cell.angle_alpha   90.00
_cell.angle_beta   90.00
_cell.angle_gamma   90.00
#
_symmetry.space_group_name_H-M   'P 1'
#
loop_
_entity.id
_entity.type
_entity.pdbx_description
1 polymer ?
#
loop_
_entity_poly.entity_id
_entity_poly.type
_entity_poly.pdbx_seq_one_letter_code
_entity_poly.pdbx_strand_id
1 'polypeptide(L)'
;IHGCLVGSEMCIRDRVYASYFHQHLPTRTALAVEDLPLSDALIQMDALISNGEGTAPQAPCDLIKLSRNTDKAPRSVLSTQTVAFSHYNNLSAQLPIDPATGSLIQGGVEEQAKQCLTNIKAVMESIDVPYDDIVNVRIYLTDLADLDAVNEVYTTFFPDSAIARSVAYVPARTIVSAKALPMNALVQMDVVVSHGDGTPPQEVEDRHGIVIRAHNTDGAPFNALHTHTVAFSHYNHIAAQLPLNPMTNQLVTGGVIEQAQQCLNNIKAIIESTDHVMGDIVKVNIQLRNIEDLHIVDEIYAGYFEGDLPARTVVGVSDIAMNALMQIDVVVSNGEGTPPRG
;
A
#
# COMPACT_ATOMS: atom_id res chain seq x y z
N ILE A 1 -9.83 -2.81 -29.52
CA ILE A 1 -8.48 -2.29 -29.78
C ILE A 1 -8.47 -0.90 -29.17
N HIS A 2 -8.22 -0.82 -27.86
CA HIS A 2 -8.07 0.47 -27.21
C HIS A 2 -6.62 0.89 -27.33
N GLY A 3 -6.42 1.99 -28.00
CA GLY A 3 -5.13 2.53 -28.35
C GLY A 3 -4.23 2.73 -27.13
N CYS A 4 -3.01 2.32 -27.29
CA CYS A 4 -1.90 2.66 -26.46
C CYS A 4 -1.69 4.18 -26.55
N LEU A 5 -2.26 4.95 -25.63
CA LEU A 5 -2.25 6.42 -25.65
C LEU A 5 -1.10 7.05 -24.87
N VAL A 6 -0.15 6.25 -24.42
CA VAL A 6 1.11 6.74 -23.85
C VAL A 6 2.23 5.96 -24.51
N GLY A 7 3.03 6.61 -25.29
CA GLY A 7 4.22 6.25 -26.05
C GLY A 7 4.52 4.76 -26.35
N SER A 8 5.22 4.51 -27.43
CA SER A 8 5.66 3.17 -27.89
C SER A 8 6.36 2.34 -26.80
N GLU A 9 7.01 2.99 -25.85
CA GLU A 9 7.77 2.35 -24.76
C GLU A 9 6.89 1.68 -23.73
N MET A 10 5.74 2.27 -23.36
CA MET A 10 4.78 1.65 -22.43
C MET A 10 4.18 0.37 -23.03
N CYS A 11 3.92 0.36 -24.34
CA CYS A 11 3.43 -0.84 -25.03
C CYS A 11 4.45 -1.96 -25.07
N ILE A 12 5.74 -1.63 -25.22
CA ILE A 12 6.85 -2.59 -25.19
C ILE A 12 6.96 -3.19 -23.78
N ARG A 13 7.01 -2.35 -22.75
CA ARG A 13 7.04 -2.77 -21.35
C ARG A 13 5.89 -3.71 -21.02
N ASP A 14 4.67 -3.33 -21.36
CA ASP A 14 3.47 -4.10 -21.06
C ASP A 14 3.42 -5.45 -21.80
N ARG A 15 3.95 -5.49 -23.02
CA ARG A 15 4.09 -6.75 -23.78
C ARG A 15 5.12 -7.67 -23.15
N VAL A 16 6.27 -7.13 -22.76
CA VAL A 16 7.31 -7.90 -22.05
C VAL A 16 6.76 -8.42 -20.73
N TYR A 17 6.12 -7.55 -19.93
CA TYR A 17 5.52 -7.96 -18.66
C TYR A 17 4.53 -9.12 -18.86
N ALA A 18 3.59 -9.00 -19.77
CA ALA A 18 2.57 -10.03 -20.01
C ALA A 18 3.16 -11.37 -20.44
N SER A 19 4.33 -11.37 -21.08
CA SER A 19 4.98 -12.62 -21.54
C SER A 19 5.54 -13.49 -20.41
N TYR A 20 5.66 -12.97 -19.21
CA TYR A 20 6.11 -13.74 -18.03
C TYR A 20 4.99 -14.46 -17.29
N PHE A 21 3.72 -14.15 -17.56
CA PHE A 21 2.58 -14.72 -16.85
C PHE A 21 1.70 -15.54 -17.76
N HIS A 22 1.64 -16.87 -17.53
CA HIS A 22 0.94 -17.80 -18.42
C HIS A 22 -0.34 -18.39 -17.84
N GLN A 23 -0.52 -18.35 -16.51
CA GLN A 23 -1.68 -18.97 -15.86
C GLN A 23 -2.68 -17.92 -15.39
N HIS A 24 -2.22 -16.92 -14.67
CA HIS A 24 -3.01 -15.79 -14.24
C HIS A 24 -2.13 -14.53 -14.21
N LEU A 25 -2.73 -13.37 -14.33
CA LEU A 25 -2.04 -12.12 -14.13
C LEU A 25 -2.16 -11.72 -12.66
N PRO A 26 -1.06 -11.33 -11.99
CA PRO A 26 -1.13 -10.80 -10.65
C PRO A 26 -1.89 -9.46 -10.61
N THR A 27 -2.20 -9.00 -9.41
CA THR A 27 -2.55 -7.60 -9.20
C THR A 27 -1.37 -6.71 -9.54
N ARG A 28 -1.65 -5.47 -9.97
CA ARG A 28 -0.60 -4.58 -10.45
C ARG A 28 -0.89 -3.13 -10.10
N THR A 29 0.15 -2.43 -9.66
CA THR A 29 0.20 -0.97 -9.58
C THR A 29 1.30 -0.48 -10.51
N ALA A 30 1.02 0.53 -11.32
CA ALA A 30 1.99 1.15 -12.22
C ALA A 30 1.90 2.67 -12.13
N LEU A 31 3.04 3.32 -11.96
CA LEU A 31 3.16 4.78 -11.89
C LEU A 31 4.50 5.22 -12.49
N ALA A 32 4.61 6.45 -12.87
CA ALA A 32 5.89 7.09 -13.14
C ALA A 32 6.35 7.81 -11.87
N VAL A 33 7.63 7.65 -11.54
CA VAL A 33 8.32 8.33 -10.44
C VAL A 33 9.29 9.37 -10.98
N GLU A 34 9.81 10.23 -10.14
CA GLU A 34 10.76 11.24 -10.58
C GLU A 34 12.10 10.63 -10.94
N ASP A 35 12.65 9.81 -10.03
CA ASP A 35 13.95 9.18 -10.19
C ASP A 35 13.97 7.75 -9.66
N LEU A 36 14.93 6.97 -10.14
CA LEU A 36 15.27 5.64 -9.62
C LEU A 36 16.67 5.65 -9.01
N PRO A 37 16.98 4.74 -8.07
CA PRO A 37 18.29 4.66 -7.40
C PRO A 37 19.49 4.54 -8.36
N LEU A 38 19.28 3.96 -9.53
CA LEU A 38 20.26 3.92 -10.61
C LEU A 38 19.84 4.90 -11.70
N SER A 39 20.65 5.91 -11.97
CA SER A 39 20.34 7.01 -12.90
C SER A 39 20.00 6.56 -14.32
N ASP A 40 20.57 5.44 -14.77
CA ASP A 40 20.32 4.89 -16.10
C ASP A 40 19.16 3.88 -16.14
N ALA A 41 18.56 3.57 -14.99
CA ALA A 41 17.43 2.67 -14.93
C ALA A 41 16.14 3.37 -15.42
N LEU A 42 15.43 2.70 -16.32
CA LEU A 42 14.16 3.20 -16.84
C LEU A 42 12.95 2.57 -16.13
N ILE A 43 13.16 1.44 -15.45
CA ILE A 43 12.11 0.67 -14.80
C ILE A 43 12.67 0.04 -13.53
N GLN A 44 11.88 0.08 -12.47
CA GLN A 44 12.04 -0.72 -11.26
C GLN A 44 10.77 -1.51 -11.03
N MET A 45 10.90 -2.75 -10.57
CA MET A 45 9.77 -3.59 -10.20
C MET A 45 10.02 -4.22 -8.85
N ASP A 46 8.99 -4.30 -8.05
CA ASP A 46 8.92 -5.17 -6.89
C ASP A 46 7.78 -6.17 -7.05
N ALA A 47 7.80 -7.23 -6.26
CA ALA A 47 6.78 -8.26 -6.31
C ALA A 47 6.51 -8.83 -4.92
N LEU A 48 5.25 -9.09 -4.64
CA LEU A 48 4.81 -9.90 -3.53
C LEU A 48 4.53 -11.30 -4.04
N ILE A 49 5.18 -12.29 -3.43
CA ILE A 49 5.11 -13.68 -3.86
C ILE A 49 4.44 -14.50 -2.75
N SER A 50 3.46 -15.31 -3.12
CA SER A 50 2.88 -16.27 -2.19
C SER A 50 3.84 -17.43 -1.92
N ASN A 51 3.96 -17.83 -0.68
CA ASN A 51 4.93 -18.85 -0.23
C ASN A 51 4.26 -20.00 0.51
N GLY A 52 3.05 -20.40 0.16
CA GLY A 52 2.37 -21.48 0.86
C GLY A 52 2.17 -21.19 2.35
N GLU A 53 2.01 -22.25 3.13
CA GLU A 53 1.92 -22.14 4.58
C GLU A 53 3.31 -22.17 5.21
N GLY A 54 3.68 -21.06 5.82
CA GLY A 54 4.91 -20.95 6.59
C GLY A 54 6.17 -20.59 5.76
N THR A 55 7.28 -20.52 6.47
CA THR A 55 8.57 -20.10 5.94
C THR A 55 9.38 -21.28 5.39
N ALA A 56 10.07 -21.04 4.30
CA ALA A 56 10.84 -22.02 3.54
C ALA A 56 11.75 -22.95 4.37
N PRO A 57 12.15 -24.10 3.80
CA PRO A 57 11.81 -24.52 2.45
C PRO A 57 10.53 -25.34 2.41
N GLN A 58 9.51 -24.77 1.82
CA GLN A 58 8.28 -25.53 1.57
C GLN A 58 8.21 -25.95 0.11
N ALA A 59 7.66 -27.13 -0.14
CA ALA A 59 7.24 -27.50 -1.47
C ALA A 59 6.23 -26.47 -1.98
N PRO A 60 6.18 -26.18 -3.29
CA PRO A 60 5.14 -25.33 -3.86
C PRO A 60 3.79 -25.82 -3.35
N CYS A 61 3.12 -24.95 -2.62
CA CYS A 61 1.84 -25.27 -2.03
C CYS A 61 0.79 -25.34 -3.13
N ASP A 62 -0.05 -26.37 -3.12
CA ASP A 62 -1.22 -26.51 -3.97
C ASP A 62 -2.35 -25.57 -3.53
N LEU A 63 -2.08 -24.63 -2.62
CA LEU A 63 -3.05 -23.62 -2.19
C LEU A 63 -3.49 -22.78 -3.38
N ILE A 64 -4.77 -22.72 -3.51
CA ILE A 64 -5.44 -22.08 -4.63
C ILE A 64 -5.31 -20.56 -4.50
N LYS A 65 -4.64 -19.95 -5.46
CA LYS A 65 -4.75 -18.50 -5.67
C LYS A 65 -6.08 -18.23 -6.35
N LEU A 66 -6.88 -17.38 -5.77
CA LEU A 66 -8.13 -16.96 -6.37
C LEU A 66 -7.95 -15.61 -7.06
N SER A 67 -7.89 -15.65 -8.38
CA SER A 67 -7.88 -14.46 -9.23
C SER A 67 -9.29 -14.17 -9.70
N ARG A 68 -9.81 -12.97 -9.39
CA ARG A 68 -11.19 -12.60 -9.71
C ARG A 68 -11.27 -11.23 -10.36
N ASN A 69 -12.24 -11.12 -11.26
CA ASN A 69 -12.59 -9.85 -11.91
C ASN A 69 -14.12 -9.69 -11.88
N THR A 70 -14.57 -8.46 -11.80
CA THR A 70 -15.97 -8.06 -11.93
C THR A 70 -16.17 -7.06 -13.06
N ASP A 71 -17.35 -7.05 -13.68
CA ASP A 71 -17.72 -6.03 -14.66
C ASP A 71 -18.13 -4.70 -14.00
N LYS A 72 -18.30 -4.70 -12.68
CA LYS A 72 -18.65 -3.50 -11.92
C LYS A 72 -17.46 -2.56 -11.64
N ALA A 73 -16.24 -2.98 -12.01
CA ALA A 73 -15.03 -2.19 -11.91
C ALA A 73 -14.20 -2.31 -13.20
N PRO A 74 -13.30 -1.33 -13.49
CA PRO A 74 -12.52 -1.35 -14.73
C PRO A 74 -11.64 -2.60 -14.83
N ARG A 75 -11.67 -3.25 -16.01
CA ARG A 75 -10.82 -4.41 -16.30
C ARG A 75 -9.56 -4.00 -17.04
N SER A 76 -8.45 -4.67 -16.72
CA SER A 76 -7.18 -4.56 -17.43
C SER A 76 -6.83 -5.89 -18.09
N VAL A 77 -6.20 -5.83 -19.27
CA VAL A 77 -5.59 -7.00 -19.91
C VAL A 77 -4.22 -7.36 -19.33
N LEU A 78 -3.73 -6.56 -18.40
CA LEU A 78 -2.38 -6.66 -17.82
C LEU A 78 -2.39 -7.00 -16.34
N SER A 79 -3.57 -7.09 -15.72
CA SER A 79 -3.69 -7.41 -14.30
C SER A 79 -5.07 -7.96 -13.97
N THR A 80 -5.13 -8.76 -12.92
CA THR A 80 -6.38 -9.18 -12.29
C THR A 80 -6.80 -8.13 -11.27
N GLN A 81 -8.09 -7.84 -11.15
CA GLN A 81 -8.58 -6.83 -10.21
C GLN A 81 -8.28 -7.21 -8.76
N THR A 82 -8.47 -8.48 -8.38
CA THR A 82 -8.10 -8.96 -7.06
C THR A 82 -7.54 -10.37 -7.11
N VAL A 83 -6.50 -10.61 -6.31
CA VAL A 83 -5.90 -11.94 -6.12
C VAL A 83 -5.85 -12.23 -4.64
N ALA A 84 -6.58 -13.28 -4.24
CA ALA A 84 -6.56 -13.80 -2.88
C ALA A 84 -5.56 -14.94 -2.74
N PHE A 85 -4.83 -14.94 -1.65
CA PHE A 85 -4.03 -16.05 -1.20
C PHE A 85 -3.90 -16.02 0.32
N SER A 86 -4.11 -17.19 0.96
CA SER A 86 -4.12 -17.26 2.42
C SER A 86 -5.12 -16.25 3.02
N HIS A 87 -4.68 -15.33 3.86
CA HIS A 87 -5.52 -14.42 4.61
C HIS A 87 -5.72 -13.04 3.98
N TYR A 88 -5.20 -12.82 2.76
CA TYR A 88 -5.20 -11.51 2.13
C TYR A 88 -5.75 -11.52 0.72
N ASN A 89 -6.49 -10.46 0.38
CA ASN A 89 -6.74 -10.05 -0.99
C ASN A 89 -5.89 -8.81 -1.29
N ASN A 90 -5.06 -8.92 -2.33
CA ASN A 90 -4.42 -7.76 -2.92
C ASN A 90 -5.30 -7.26 -4.07
N LEU A 91 -5.54 -5.97 -4.14
CA LEU A 91 -6.26 -5.36 -5.24
C LEU A 91 -5.30 -4.58 -6.14
N SER A 92 -5.49 -4.71 -7.46
CA SER A 92 -4.80 -3.83 -8.41
C SER A 92 -5.17 -2.39 -8.17
N ALA A 93 -4.23 -1.49 -8.41
CA ALA A 93 -4.52 -0.07 -8.33
C ALA A 93 -5.70 0.29 -9.23
N GLN A 94 -6.69 0.92 -8.64
CA GLN A 94 -7.87 1.40 -9.33
C GLN A 94 -7.63 2.82 -9.82
N LEU A 95 -7.80 2.99 -11.12
CA LEU A 95 -7.84 4.28 -11.79
C LEU A 95 -9.28 4.83 -11.76
N PRO A 96 -9.47 6.14 -11.90
CA PRO A 96 -10.79 6.77 -11.91
C PRO A 96 -11.50 6.55 -13.27
N ILE A 97 -11.67 5.30 -13.65
CA ILE A 97 -12.29 4.87 -14.89
C ILE A 97 -13.73 4.46 -14.60
N ASP A 98 -14.65 4.94 -15.41
CA ASP A 98 -16.02 4.44 -15.43
C ASP A 98 -16.04 3.04 -16.06
N PRO A 99 -16.45 2.00 -15.33
CA PRO A 99 -16.46 0.63 -15.85
C PRO A 99 -17.43 0.44 -17.04
N ALA A 100 -18.46 1.27 -17.16
CA ALA A 100 -19.43 1.17 -18.26
C ALA A 100 -18.85 1.68 -19.58
N THR A 101 -18.01 2.68 -19.54
CA THR A 101 -17.43 3.31 -20.74
C THR A 101 -15.98 2.91 -21.00
N GLY A 102 -15.27 2.41 -19.96
CA GLY A 102 -13.84 2.12 -20.02
C GLY A 102 -12.96 3.38 -20.15
N SER A 103 -13.52 4.55 -19.88
CA SER A 103 -12.86 5.85 -20.02
C SER A 103 -12.64 6.51 -18.67
N LEU A 104 -11.61 7.36 -18.60
CA LEU A 104 -11.41 8.23 -17.44
C LEU A 104 -12.65 9.11 -17.27
N ILE A 105 -13.15 9.24 -16.03
CA ILE A 105 -14.29 10.11 -15.75
C ILE A 105 -13.91 11.58 -15.96
N GLN A 106 -14.90 12.39 -16.22
CA GLN A 106 -14.75 13.85 -16.26
C GLN A 106 -14.77 14.41 -14.83
N GLY A 107 -14.03 15.48 -14.60
CA GLY A 107 -13.97 16.17 -13.32
C GLY A 107 -12.57 16.31 -12.79
N GLY A 108 -12.44 16.87 -11.60
CA GLY A 108 -11.20 17.10 -10.88
C GLY A 108 -10.78 15.90 -10.04
N VAL A 109 -9.86 16.16 -9.12
CA VAL A 109 -9.30 15.12 -8.25
C VAL A 109 -10.36 14.52 -7.30
N GLU A 110 -11.34 15.31 -6.86
CA GLU A 110 -12.42 14.85 -5.98
C GLU A 110 -13.27 13.77 -6.65
N GLU A 111 -13.76 14.04 -7.87
CA GLU A 111 -14.52 13.09 -8.65
C GLU A 111 -13.69 11.85 -8.95
N GLN A 112 -12.44 12.05 -9.30
CA GLN A 112 -11.51 10.96 -9.59
C GLN A 112 -11.24 10.09 -8.36
N ALA A 113 -10.98 10.69 -7.19
CA ALA A 113 -10.80 9.95 -5.94
C ALA A 113 -12.04 9.15 -5.55
N LYS A 114 -13.23 9.76 -5.68
CA LYS A 114 -14.50 9.09 -5.44
C LYS A 114 -14.69 7.89 -6.37
N GLN A 115 -14.33 8.02 -7.65
CA GLN A 115 -14.43 6.91 -8.60
C GLN A 115 -13.46 5.77 -8.27
N CYS A 116 -12.21 6.08 -7.89
CA CYS A 116 -11.25 5.06 -7.44
C CYS A 116 -11.81 4.24 -6.27
N LEU A 117 -12.32 4.91 -5.23
CA LEU A 117 -12.89 4.26 -4.05
C LEU A 117 -14.18 3.49 -4.39
N THR A 118 -15.00 4.00 -5.30
CA THR A 118 -16.19 3.29 -5.80
C THR A 118 -15.80 2.00 -6.55
N ASN A 119 -14.75 2.05 -7.36
CA ASN A 119 -14.24 0.87 -8.07
C ASN A 119 -13.67 -0.16 -7.09
N ILE A 120 -12.90 0.27 -6.07
CA ILE A 120 -12.41 -0.60 -5.01
C ILE A 120 -13.59 -1.29 -4.30
N LYS A 121 -14.59 -0.51 -3.91
CA LYS A 121 -15.79 -1.05 -3.26
C LYS A 121 -16.50 -2.10 -4.13
N ALA A 122 -16.65 -1.83 -5.41
CA ALA A 122 -17.27 -2.77 -6.34
C ALA A 122 -16.49 -4.09 -6.50
N VAL A 123 -15.16 -4.02 -6.46
CA VAL A 123 -14.32 -5.23 -6.46
C VAL A 123 -14.52 -6.01 -5.17
N MET A 124 -14.50 -5.36 -4.02
CA MET A 124 -14.68 -6.01 -2.72
C MET A 124 -16.06 -6.65 -2.57
N GLU A 125 -17.12 -5.93 -2.95
CA GLU A 125 -18.48 -6.48 -2.97
C GLU A 125 -18.61 -7.72 -3.87
N SER A 126 -17.81 -7.80 -4.94
CA SER A 126 -17.83 -8.96 -5.85
C SER A 126 -17.21 -10.23 -5.29
N ILE A 127 -16.49 -10.09 -4.19
CA ILE A 127 -15.82 -11.20 -3.48
C ILE A 127 -16.36 -11.39 -2.05
N ASP A 128 -17.48 -10.72 -1.73
CA ASP A 128 -18.16 -10.78 -0.43
C ASP A 128 -17.26 -10.39 0.76
N VAL A 129 -16.32 -9.46 0.55
CA VAL A 129 -15.46 -8.92 1.60
C VAL A 129 -15.94 -7.52 1.96
N PRO A 130 -16.22 -7.25 3.23
CA PRO A 130 -16.64 -5.93 3.69
C PRO A 130 -15.57 -4.86 3.42
N TYR A 131 -16.01 -3.66 3.05
CA TYR A 131 -15.13 -2.52 2.81
C TYR A 131 -14.27 -2.18 4.03
N ASP A 132 -14.80 -2.42 5.21
CA ASP A 132 -14.10 -2.20 6.47
C ASP A 132 -12.97 -3.22 6.76
N ASP A 133 -12.76 -4.20 5.91
CA ASP A 133 -11.66 -5.16 6.04
C ASP A 133 -10.38 -4.69 5.33
N ILE A 134 -10.38 -3.47 4.81
CA ILE A 134 -9.17 -2.86 4.26
C ILE A 134 -8.19 -2.60 5.39
N VAL A 135 -6.99 -3.16 5.30
CA VAL A 135 -5.92 -3.01 6.29
C VAL A 135 -4.86 -2.01 5.87
N ASN A 136 -4.67 -1.82 4.56
CA ASN A 136 -3.72 -0.84 4.01
C ASN A 136 -4.29 -0.17 2.77
N VAL A 137 -4.04 1.13 2.62
CA VAL A 137 -4.39 1.94 1.45
C VAL A 137 -3.16 2.70 0.98
N ARG A 138 -2.87 2.63 -0.31
CA ARG A 138 -1.90 3.51 -0.96
C ARG A 138 -2.61 4.42 -1.94
N ILE A 139 -2.35 5.71 -1.81
CA ILE A 139 -2.91 6.76 -2.65
C ILE A 139 -1.76 7.41 -3.42
N TYR A 140 -1.85 7.40 -4.72
CA TYR A 140 -0.88 7.99 -5.63
C TYR A 140 -1.49 9.25 -6.24
N LEU A 141 -0.83 10.38 -6.07
CA LEU A 141 -1.26 11.71 -6.54
C LEU A 141 -0.24 12.32 -7.47
N THR A 142 -0.68 12.95 -8.54
CA THR A 142 0.20 13.69 -9.44
C THR A 142 0.54 15.08 -8.91
N ASP A 143 -0.29 15.62 -8.00
CA ASP A 143 -0.05 16.89 -7.31
C ASP A 143 -0.47 16.74 -5.83
N LEU A 144 0.45 17.00 -4.91
CA LEU A 144 0.12 16.98 -3.47
C LEU A 144 -0.73 18.17 -3.02
N ALA A 145 -0.87 19.21 -3.81
CA ALA A 145 -1.83 20.29 -3.52
C ALA A 145 -3.27 19.78 -3.50
N ASP A 146 -3.55 18.66 -4.16
CA ASP A 146 -4.85 18.01 -4.19
C ASP A 146 -5.14 17.12 -2.96
N LEU A 147 -4.16 16.98 -2.05
CA LEU A 147 -4.26 16.02 -0.93
C LEU A 147 -5.45 16.31 -0.01
N ASP A 148 -5.74 17.59 0.28
CA ASP A 148 -6.84 17.94 1.17
C ASP A 148 -8.20 17.58 0.55
N ALA A 149 -8.38 17.82 -0.75
CA ALA A 149 -9.58 17.43 -1.48
C ALA A 149 -9.76 15.89 -1.50
N VAL A 150 -8.67 15.15 -1.69
CA VAL A 150 -8.70 13.69 -1.61
C VAL A 150 -9.00 13.21 -0.19
N ASN A 151 -8.48 13.86 0.84
CA ASN A 151 -8.77 13.56 2.24
C ASN A 151 -10.25 13.75 2.57
N GLU A 152 -10.89 14.80 2.07
CA GLU A 152 -12.34 15.00 2.25
C GLU A 152 -13.15 13.86 1.64
N VAL A 153 -12.82 13.43 0.43
CA VAL A 153 -13.46 12.27 -0.20
C VAL A 153 -13.18 10.98 0.59
N TYR A 154 -11.92 10.76 0.97
CA TYR A 154 -11.50 9.58 1.72
C TYR A 154 -12.30 9.40 3.01
N THR A 155 -12.52 10.47 3.77
CA THR A 155 -13.31 10.43 5.00
C THR A 155 -14.76 10.03 4.78
N THR A 156 -15.32 10.19 3.59
CA THR A 156 -16.69 9.73 3.29
C THR A 156 -16.80 8.22 3.09
N PHE A 157 -15.70 7.55 2.76
CA PHE A 157 -15.63 6.10 2.59
C PHE A 157 -15.18 5.37 3.86
N PHE A 158 -14.39 6.03 4.70
CA PHE A 158 -13.97 5.56 6.02
C PHE A 158 -14.52 6.49 7.11
N PRO A 159 -15.84 6.77 7.12
CA PRO A 159 -16.41 7.57 8.18
C PRO A 159 -16.32 6.75 9.44
N ASP A 160 -16.77 7.23 10.47
CA ASP A 160 -17.24 6.59 11.68
C ASP A 160 -17.63 5.08 11.58
N SER A 161 -16.88 4.28 10.83
CA SER A 161 -16.93 2.82 10.98
C SER A 161 -16.77 2.43 12.45
N ALA A 162 -16.22 3.38 13.23
CA ALA A 162 -16.24 3.41 14.68
C ALA A 162 -17.60 3.12 15.28
N ILE A 163 -18.64 3.69 14.76
CA ILE A 163 -19.99 3.60 15.38
C ILE A 163 -20.67 2.28 15.03
N ALA A 164 -20.39 1.72 13.88
CA ALA A 164 -21.00 0.48 13.42
C ALA A 164 -20.28 -0.79 13.92
N ARG A 165 -19.08 -0.65 14.49
CA ARG A 165 -18.26 -1.77 14.93
C ARG A 165 -17.69 -1.53 16.32
N SER A 166 -17.61 -2.60 17.12
CA SER A 166 -16.89 -2.58 18.40
C SER A 166 -15.37 -2.36 18.25
N VAL A 167 -14.85 -2.38 17.02
CA VAL A 167 -13.43 -2.15 16.69
C VAL A 167 -13.37 -1.37 15.38
N ALA A 168 -13.51 -0.07 15.48
CA ALA A 168 -13.32 0.79 14.33
C ALA A 168 -11.89 1.21 14.18
N TYR A 169 -11.43 1.21 12.97
CA TYR A 169 -10.11 1.72 12.63
C TYR A 169 -10.15 2.37 11.24
N VAL A 170 -9.21 3.26 11.03
CA VAL A 170 -8.88 3.75 9.69
C VAL A 170 -7.66 2.94 9.23
N PRO A 171 -7.62 2.44 7.99
CA PRO A 171 -6.51 1.63 7.51
C PRO A 171 -5.15 2.31 7.69
N ALA A 172 -4.07 1.53 7.75
CA ALA A 172 -2.74 2.08 7.52
C ALA A 172 -2.70 2.74 6.14
N ARG A 173 -2.04 3.90 5.99
CA ARG A 173 -2.09 4.68 4.76
C ARG A 173 -0.74 5.23 4.34
N THR A 174 -0.48 5.20 3.04
CA THR A 174 0.67 5.85 2.42
C THR A 174 0.21 6.76 1.29
N ILE A 175 0.67 7.99 1.27
CA ILE A 175 0.49 8.93 0.15
C ILE A 175 1.79 8.98 -0.64
N VAL A 176 1.73 8.77 -1.94
CA VAL A 176 2.89 8.80 -2.84
C VAL A 176 2.68 9.83 -3.93
N SER A 177 3.61 10.79 -4.05
CA SER A 177 3.63 11.70 -5.18
C SER A 177 4.17 10.95 -6.40
N ALA A 178 3.39 10.95 -7.47
CA ALA A 178 3.71 10.33 -8.75
C ALA A 178 3.94 11.39 -9.81
N LYS A 179 5.01 11.26 -10.59
CA LYS A 179 5.28 12.15 -11.73
C LYS A 179 4.17 12.07 -12.79
N ALA A 180 3.62 10.90 -12.99
CA ALA A 180 2.48 10.64 -13.85
C ALA A 180 1.80 9.33 -13.50
N LEU A 181 0.50 9.26 -13.77
CA LEU A 181 -0.32 8.06 -13.65
C LEU A 181 -0.87 7.62 -15.02
N PRO A 182 -1.20 6.33 -15.18
CA PRO A 182 -1.77 5.86 -16.43
C PRO A 182 -3.01 6.66 -16.85
N MET A 183 -3.18 6.86 -18.15
CA MET A 183 -4.28 7.63 -18.76
C MET A 183 -4.32 9.10 -18.35
N ASN A 184 -3.23 9.65 -17.79
CA ASN A 184 -3.17 10.99 -17.20
C ASN A 184 -4.18 11.21 -16.06
N ALA A 185 -4.46 10.16 -15.28
CA ALA A 185 -5.25 10.29 -14.07
C ALA A 185 -4.54 11.19 -13.06
N LEU A 186 -5.30 11.90 -12.24
CA LEU A 186 -4.78 12.75 -11.16
C LEU A 186 -4.51 11.93 -9.91
N VAL A 187 -5.23 10.84 -9.74
CA VAL A 187 -5.14 9.94 -8.58
C VAL A 187 -5.35 8.49 -9.00
N GLN A 188 -4.68 7.57 -8.32
CA GLN A 188 -5.01 6.15 -8.30
C GLN A 188 -4.85 5.60 -6.89
N MET A 189 -5.50 4.49 -6.58
CA MET A 189 -5.45 3.88 -5.25
C MET A 189 -5.37 2.37 -5.35
N ASP A 190 -4.53 1.75 -4.54
CA ASP A 190 -4.57 0.31 -4.28
C ASP A 190 -4.81 0.01 -2.81
N VAL A 191 -5.27 -1.18 -2.53
CA VAL A 191 -5.56 -1.62 -1.17
C VAL A 191 -5.14 -3.07 -0.94
N VAL A 192 -4.82 -3.36 0.31
CA VAL A 192 -4.71 -4.71 0.85
C VAL A 192 -5.88 -4.92 1.81
N VAL A 193 -6.55 -6.05 1.65
CA VAL A 193 -7.76 -6.38 2.39
C VAL A 193 -7.54 -7.65 3.18
N SER A 194 -7.98 -7.67 4.42
CA SER A 194 -8.02 -8.87 5.21
C SER A 194 -9.09 -9.83 4.67
N HIS A 195 -8.86 -11.09 4.85
CA HIS A 195 -9.68 -12.14 4.33
C HIS A 195 -9.71 -13.27 5.37
N GLY A 196 -10.82 -13.80 5.72
CA GLY A 196 -10.90 -14.84 6.75
C GLY A 196 -9.93 -16.01 6.53
N ASP A 197 -10.12 -17.10 7.21
CA ASP A 197 -9.19 -18.22 7.13
C ASP A 197 -9.08 -18.81 5.73
N GLY A 198 -7.91 -18.60 5.15
CA GLY A 198 -7.50 -19.31 3.95
C GLY A 198 -8.24 -18.94 2.66
N THR A 199 -7.75 -19.51 1.61
CA THR A 199 -8.30 -19.44 0.26
C THR A 199 -8.93 -20.79 -0.08
N PRO A 200 -10.16 -20.85 -0.55
CA PRO A 200 -11.10 -19.80 -0.95
C PRO A 200 -11.63 -18.98 0.23
N PRO A 201 -12.16 -17.77 -0.11
CA PRO A 201 -12.77 -16.94 0.92
C PRO A 201 -13.85 -17.72 1.64
N GLN A 202 -13.76 -17.71 2.93
CA GLN A 202 -14.79 -18.28 3.78
C GLN A 202 -15.90 -17.25 3.98
N GLU A 203 -17.07 -17.72 4.33
CA GLU A 203 -18.16 -16.84 4.70
C GLU A 203 -17.73 -15.94 5.86
N VAL A 204 -18.22 -14.70 5.88
CA VAL A 204 -17.86 -13.69 6.88
C VAL A 204 -18.04 -14.19 8.32
N GLU A 205 -18.94 -15.15 8.50
CA GLU A 205 -19.24 -15.79 9.78
C GLU A 205 -18.15 -16.76 10.25
N ASP A 206 -17.29 -17.24 9.33
CA ASP A 206 -16.27 -18.28 9.61
C ASP A 206 -14.86 -17.69 9.81
N ARG A 207 -14.75 -16.45 10.26
CA ARG A 207 -13.44 -15.82 10.53
C ARG A 207 -12.64 -16.45 11.66
N HIS A 208 -13.12 -17.53 12.25
CA HIS A 208 -12.48 -18.31 13.31
C HIS A 208 -11.84 -17.48 14.45
N GLY A 209 -12.45 -16.33 14.76
CA GLY A 209 -11.94 -15.42 15.78
C GLY A 209 -10.74 -14.59 15.35
N ILE A 210 -10.27 -14.68 14.10
CA ILE A 210 -9.22 -13.80 13.59
C ILE A 210 -9.80 -12.39 13.45
N VAL A 211 -9.20 -11.46 14.16
CA VAL A 211 -9.65 -10.07 14.21
C VAL A 211 -8.59 -9.13 13.65
N ILE A 212 -9.05 -8.09 12.97
CA ILE A 212 -8.17 -6.98 12.59
C ILE A 212 -7.82 -6.21 13.85
N ARG A 213 -6.54 -5.91 14.03
CA ARG A 213 -6.04 -5.09 15.12
C ARG A 213 -5.42 -3.83 14.61
N ALA A 214 -6.00 -2.75 15.01
CA ALA A 214 -5.49 -1.41 14.75
C ALA A 214 -4.95 -0.83 16.05
N HIS A 215 -3.74 -0.25 16.00
CA HIS A 215 -3.09 0.31 17.16
C HIS A 215 -2.39 1.62 16.83
N ASN A 216 -2.54 2.59 17.73
CA ASN A 216 -1.78 3.84 17.75
C ASN A 216 -0.95 3.92 19.03
N THR A 217 0.23 4.50 18.93
CA THR A 217 1.11 4.75 20.09
C THR A 217 1.41 6.24 20.22
N ASP A 218 1.59 6.71 21.43
CA ASP A 218 2.05 8.09 21.69
C ASP A 218 3.52 8.31 21.29
N GLY A 219 4.24 7.22 21.02
CA GLY A 219 5.63 7.24 20.55
C GLY A 219 5.82 7.65 19.08
N ALA A 220 4.73 7.82 18.32
CA ALA A 220 4.76 8.23 16.92
C ALA A 220 3.73 9.32 16.63
N PRO A 221 3.92 10.14 15.55
CA PRO A 221 3.04 11.25 15.23
C PRO A 221 1.63 10.79 14.89
N PHE A 222 0.63 11.28 15.61
CA PHE A 222 -0.76 10.92 15.38
C PHE A 222 -1.36 11.61 14.15
N ASN A 223 -2.18 10.88 13.41
CA ASN A 223 -2.98 11.38 12.30
C ASN A 223 -4.38 10.72 12.32
N ALA A 224 -5.43 11.53 12.23
CA ALA A 224 -6.81 11.03 12.26
C ALA A 224 -7.22 10.24 10.98
N LEU A 225 -6.45 10.37 9.90
CA LEU A 225 -6.75 9.77 8.60
C LEU A 225 -6.10 8.41 8.37
N HIS A 226 -5.34 7.91 9.34
CA HIS A 226 -4.80 6.55 9.32
C HIS A 226 -4.47 6.06 10.72
N THR A 227 -4.41 4.76 10.89
CA THR A 227 -3.87 4.12 12.09
C THR A 227 -2.39 3.83 11.90
N HIS A 228 -1.58 3.95 12.95
CA HIS A 228 -0.12 3.70 12.86
C HIS A 228 0.17 2.29 12.36
N THR A 229 -0.49 1.29 12.93
CA THR A 229 -0.35 -0.10 12.52
C THR A 229 -1.69 -0.81 12.48
N VAL A 230 -1.90 -1.59 11.43
CA VAL A 230 -3.07 -2.45 11.27
C VAL A 230 -2.59 -3.86 10.99
N ALA A 231 -2.84 -4.74 11.95
CA ALA A 231 -2.46 -6.14 11.92
C ALA A 231 -3.64 -7.02 11.54
N PHE A 232 -3.38 -7.99 10.70
CA PHE A 232 -4.27 -9.11 10.44
C PHE A 232 -3.44 -10.33 10.07
N SER A 233 -3.69 -11.48 10.74
CA SER A 233 -2.96 -12.71 10.47
C SER A 233 -1.43 -12.50 10.55
N HIS A 234 -0.69 -12.76 9.49
CA HIS A 234 0.77 -12.83 9.47
C HIS A 234 1.48 -11.49 9.29
N TYR A 235 0.76 -10.40 9.07
CA TYR A 235 1.39 -9.09 8.78
C TYR A 235 0.76 -7.94 9.55
N ASN A 236 1.64 -7.02 9.96
CA ASN A 236 1.27 -5.68 10.39
C ASN A 236 1.64 -4.69 9.29
N HIS A 237 0.66 -3.93 8.84
CA HIS A 237 0.88 -2.83 7.90
C HIS A 237 1.09 -1.54 8.68
N ILE A 238 2.26 -0.92 8.53
CA ILE A 238 2.59 0.34 9.17
C ILE A 238 2.34 1.47 8.18
N ALA A 239 1.55 2.46 8.60
CA ALA A 239 1.31 3.68 7.82
C ALA A 239 2.63 4.43 7.57
N ALA A 240 2.74 5.10 6.42
CA ALA A 240 3.92 5.89 6.11
C ALA A 240 4.23 6.89 7.23
N GLN A 241 5.47 6.83 7.70
CA GLN A 241 5.97 7.74 8.71
C GLN A 241 6.73 8.88 8.06
N LEU A 242 6.22 10.09 8.29
CA LEU A 242 6.91 11.34 8.03
C LEU A 242 7.89 11.63 9.17
N PRO A 243 8.93 12.45 8.95
CA PRO A 243 9.91 12.80 9.97
C PRO A 243 9.36 13.86 10.94
N LEU A 244 8.24 13.55 11.58
CA LEU A 244 7.58 14.42 12.54
C LEU A 244 7.96 14.03 13.97
N ASN A 245 8.13 15.02 14.81
CA ASN A 245 8.31 14.80 16.25
C ASN A 245 6.95 14.36 16.85
N PRO A 246 6.86 13.23 17.55
CA PRO A 246 5.60 12.71 18.08
C PRO A 246 4.92 13.62 19.10
N MET A 247 5.68 14.42 19.84
CA MET A 247 5.12 15.30 20.87
C MET A 247 4.53 16.58 20.30
N THR A 248 5.07 17.09 19.18
CA THR A 248 4.65 18.38 18.60
C THR A 248 3.88 18.21 17.30
N ASN A 249 3.95 17.04 16.69
CA ASN A 249 3.44 16.73 15.35
C ASN A 249 4.00 17.68 14.26
N GLN A 250 5.21 18.22 14.50
CA GLN A 250 5.90 19.13 13.60
C GLN A 250 7.09 18.44 12.95
N LEU A 251 7.41 18.86 11.73
CA LEU A 251 8.60 18.41 11.02
C LEU A 251 9.85 18.70 11.88
N VAL A 252 10.73 17.70 12.04
CA VAL A 252 12.01 17.93 12.74
C VAL A 252 12.89 18.91 11.98
N THR A 253 13.64 19.70 12.72
CA THR A 253 14.63 20.60 12.12
C THR A 253 15.86 19.82 11.68
N GLY A 254 16.49 20.23 10.59
CA GLY A 254 17.67 19.60 10.04
C GLY A 254 17.48 19.12 8.59
N GLY A 255 18.43 18.34 8.12
CA GLY A 255 18.45 17.81 6.75
C GLY A 255 17.95 16.36 6.69
N VAL A 256 18.38 15.65 5.65
CA VAL A 256 17.98 14.26 5.39
C VAL A 256 18.43 13.32 6.53
N ILE A 257 19.53 13.62 7.21
CA ILE A 257 20.05 12.82 8.33
C ILE A 257 19.02 12.79 9.47
N GLU A 258 18.66 13.95 9.98
CA GLU A 258 17.71 14.08 11.09
C GLU A 258 16.32 13.56 10.70
N GLN A 259 15.93 13.78 9.47
CA GLN A 259 14.65 13.28 8.97
C GLN A 259 14.63 11.76 8.82
N ALA A 260 15.70 11.14 8.33
CA ALA A 260 15.84 9.68 8.26
C ALA A 260 15.78 9.04 9.65
N GLN A 261 16.55 9.59 10.59
CA GLN A 261 16.54 9.14 11.98
C GLN A 261 15.14 9.23 12.61
N GLN A 262 14.44 10.34 12.36
CA GLN A 262 13.11 10.52 12.93
C GLN A 262 12.07 9.54 12.33
N CYS A 263 12.06 9.33 11.01
CA CYS A 263 11.19 8.34 10.39
C CYS A 263 11.42 6.94 10.98
N LEU A 264 12.68 6.52 11.08
CA LEU A 264 13.04 5.20 11.62
C LEU A 264 12.74 5.09 13.12
N ASN A 265 12.92 6.16 13.90
CA ASN A 265 12.53 6.19 15.31
C ASN A 265 11.01 6.08 15.48
N ASN A 266 10.22 6.76 14.65
CA ASN A 266 8.76 6.64 14.66
C ASN A 266 8.32 5.21 14.34
N ILE A 267 8.90 4.59 13.29
CA ILE A 267 8.65 3.19 12.93
C ILE A 267 9.01 2.27 14.10
N LYS A 268 10.20 2.45 14.68
CA LYS A 268 10.65 1.64 15.82
C LYS A 268 9.69 1.75 17.00
N ALA A 269 9.24 2.96 17.34
CA ALA A 269 8.29 3.16 18.43
C ALA A 269 6.95 2.47 18.17
N ILE A 270 6.45 2.48 16.90
CA ILE A 270 5.23 1.77 16.53
C ILE A 270 5.41 0.26 16.66
N ILE A 271 6.50 -0.28 16.13
CA ILE A 271 6.82 -1.71 16.15
C ILE A 271 6.94 -2.22 17.58
N GLU A 272 7.72 -1.52 18.42
CA GLU A 272 7.93 -1.88 19.82
C GLU A 272 6.64 -1.78 20.65
N SER A 273 5.71 -0.88 20.29
CA SER A 273 4.40 -0.78 20.97
C SER A 273 3.47 -1.97 20.73
N THR A 274 3.82 -2.84 19.80
CA THR A 274 3.11 -4.08 19.47
C THR A 274 3.96 -5.33 19.74
N ASP A 275 4.96 -5.22 20.61
CA ASP A 275 5.86 -6.31 21.02
C ASP A 275 6.70 -6.92 19.88
N HIS A 276 6.97 -6.14 18.84
CA HIS A 276 7.84 -6.50 17.73
C HIS A 276 9.18 -5.78 17.80
N VAL A 277 10.13 -6.23 17.01
CA VAL A 277 11.46 -5.63 16.86
C VAL A 277 11.72 -5.24 15.40
N MET A 278 12.71 -4.39 15.16
CA MET A 278 13.07 -3.95 13.80
C MET A 278 13.41 -5.13 12.86
N GLY A 279 13.94 -6.22 13.42
CA GLY A 279 14.23 -7.46 12.68
C GLY A 279 12.99 -8.20 12.14
N ASP A 280 11.79 -7.88 12.63
CA ASP A 280 10.54 -8.46 12.13
C ASP A 280 10.02 -7.77 10.86
N ILE A 281 10.66 -6.68 10.44
CA ILE A 281 10.30 -6.00 9.19
C ILE A 281 10.67 -6.90 8.00
N VAL A 282 9.71 -7.14 7.13
CA VAL A 282 9.89 -7.97 5.91
C VAL A 282 9.94 -7.13 4.63
N LYS A 283 9.35 -5.93 4.65
CA LYS A 283 9.34 -5.01 3.50
C LYS A 283 9.46 -3.57 3.96
N VAL A 284 10.27 -2.80 3.25
CA VAL A 284 10.44 -1.35 3.45
C VAL A 284 10.24 -0.63 2.13
N ASN A 285 9.45 0.44 2.13
CA ASN A 285 9.34 1.37 1.02
C ASN A 285 9.83 2.75 1.47
N ILE A 286 10.74 3.32 0.72
CA ILE A 286 11.32 4.65 0.98
C ILE A 286 11.01 5.56 -0.20
N GLN A 287 10.44 6.72 0.07
CA GLN A 287 10.30 7.81 -0.89
C GLN A 287 11.27 8.93 -0.49
N LEU A 288 12.02 9.43 -1.46
CA LEU A 288 12.98 10.52 -1.30
C LEU A 288 12.65 11.65 -2.26
N ARG A 289 12.70 12.89 -1.82
CA ARG A 289 12.60 14.06 -2.72
C ARG A 289 13.84 14.25 -3.57
N ASN A 290 14.99 13.86 -3.06
CA ASN A 290 16.24 13.84 -3.79
C ASN A 290 16.85 12.44 -3.70
N ILE A 291 16.87 11.72 -4.80
CA ILE A 291 17.37 10.35 -4.84
C ILE A 291 18.87 10.25 -4.55
N GLU A 292 19.62 11.33 -4.77
CA GLU A 292 21.06 11.38 -4.48
C GLU A 292 21.35 11.30 -2.98
N ASP A 293 20.37 11.62 -2.11
CA ASP A 293 20.51 11.47 -0.67
C ASP A 293 20.45 10.00 -0.19
N LEU A 294 20.18 9.06 -1.11
CA LEU A 294 20.01 7.64 -0.78
C LEU A 294 21.22 7.08 -0.04
N HIS A 295 22.44 7.43 -0.44
CA HIS A 295 23.64 6.91 0.20
C HIS A 295 23.74 7.32 1.69
N ILE A 296 23.28 8.52 2.04
CA ILE A 296 23.22 9.01 3.43
C ILE A 296 22.15 8.25 4.20
N VAL A 297 20.99 8.08 3.58
CA VAL A 297 19.87 7.33 4.17
C VAL A 297 20.27 5.88 4.41
N ASP A 298 21.01 5.26 3.49
CA ASP A 298 21.48 3.88 3.60
C ASP A 298 22.39 3.65 4.82
N GLU A 299 23.30 4.59 5.10
CA GLU A 299 24.17 4.52 6.26
C GLU A 299 23.37 4.56 7.58
N ILE A 300 22.35 5.44 7.63
CA ILE A 300 21.48 5.56 8.82
C ILE A 300 20.59 4.32 8.94
N TYR A 301 19.97 3.92 7.85
CA TYR A 301 19.06 2.77 7.77
C TYR A 301 19.72 1.48 8.26
N ALA A 302 20.94 1.20 7.78
CA ALA A 302 21.68 0.00 8.17
C ALA A 302 21.92 -0.08 9.68
N GLY A 303 22.02 1.05 10.37
CA GLY A 303 22.22 1.10 11.82
C GLY A 303 21.02 0.67 12.67
N TYR A 304 19.84 0.52 12.06
CA TYR A 304 18.63 0.07 12.76
C TYR A 304 18.39 -1.44 12.69
N PHE A 305 19.18 -2.17 11.92
CA PHE A 305 19.02 -3.61 11.73
C PHE A 305 20.26 -4.37 12.21
N GLU A 306 20.02 -5.46 12.93
CA GLU A 306 21.03 -6.41 13.32
C GLU A 306 20.87 -7.68 12.46
N GLY A 307 21.79 -7.93 11.52
CA GLY A 307 21.74 -9.10 10.64
C GLY A 307 21.20 -8.80 9.25
N ASP A 308 20.29 -9.64 8.75
CA ASP A 308 19.75 -9.53 7.39
C ASP A 308 18.82 -8.32 7.25
N LEU A 309 18.96 -7.61 6.12
CA LEU A 309 18.11 -6.47 5.80
C LEU A 309 16.79 -6.94 5.15
N PRO A 310 15.67 -6.27 5.43
CA PRO A 310 14.40 -6.57 4.77
C PRO A 310 14.42 -6.24 3.26
N ALA A 311 13.50 -6.84 2.51
CA ALA A 311 13.27 -6.46 1.13
C ALA A 311 12.92 -4.96 1.05
N ARG A 312 13.52 -4.23 0.09
CA ARG A 312 13.40 -2.77 0.04
C ARG A 312 13.11 -2.23 -1.36
N THR A 313 12.25 -1.25 -1.43
CA THR A 313 11.99 -0.44 -2.62
C THR A 313 12.28 1.02 -2.30
N VAL A 314 13.03 1.71 -3.17
CA VAL A 314 13.32 3.14 -3.04
C VAL A 314 12.96 3.82 -4.35
N VAL A 315 12.30 4.98 -4.26
CA VAL A 315 11.96 5.82 -5.41
C VAL A 315 12.17 7.30 -5.10
N GLY A 316 12.61 8.05 -6.10
CA GLY A 316 12.60 9.49 -6.07
C GLY A 316 11.21 10.01 -6.43
N VAL A 317 10.69 10.95 -5.64
CA VAL A 317 9.36 11.55 -5.81
C VAL A 317 9.47 13.07 -5.91
N SER A 318 8.53 13.71 -6.62
CA SER A 318 8.54 15.15 -6.83
C SER A 318 8.29 15.92 -5.52
N ASP A 319 7.46 15.37 -4.64
CA ASP A 319 7.13 16.01 -3.37
C ASP A 319 6.74 15.00 -2.29
N ILE A 320 6.76 15.44 -1.03
CA ILE A 320 6.31 14.68 0.14
C ILE A 320 5.55 15.64 1.06
N ALA A 321 4.48 15.15 1.67
CA ALA A 321 3.63 15.94 2.54
C ALA A 321 4.44 16.71 3.60
N MET A 322 3.98 17.90 3.98
CA MET A 322 4.62 18.83 4.92
C MET A 322 6.03 19.29 4.51
N ASN A 323 6.37 19.22 3.22
CA ASN A 323 7.71 19.51 2.67
C ASN A 323 8.82 18.64 3.29
N ALA A 324 8.50 17.43 3.73
CA ALA A 324 9.48 16.47 4.19
C ALA A 324 10.43 16.06 3.06
N LEU A 325 11.65 15.67 3.40
CA LEU A 325 12.65 15.19 2.43
C LEU A 325 12.48 13.70 2.13
N MET A 326 11.82 12.99 3.05
CA MET A 326 11.58 11.56 2.91
C MET A 326 10.38 11.09 3.72
N GLN A 327 9.89 9.91 3.37
CA GLN A 327 8.97 9.12 4.19
C GLN A 327 9.24 7.63 4.02
N ILE A 328 8.84 6.84 5.00
CA ILE A 328 9.06 5.39 5.02
C ILE A 328 7.77 4.69 5.47
N ASP A 329 7.33 3.68 4.75
CA ASP A 329 6.34 2.70 5.20
C ASP A 329 6.94 1.29 5.26
N VAL A 330 6.42 0.45 6.13
CA VAL A 330 6.93 -0.90 6.31
C VAL A 330 5.82 -1.92 6.50
N VAL A 331 6.14 -3.19 6.19
CA VAL A 331 5.35 -4.36 6.56
C VAL A 331 6.17 -5.20 7.51
N VAL A 332 5.57 -5.57 8.62
CA VAL A 332 6.19 -6.35 9.70
C VAL A 332 5.57 -7.74 9.73
N SER A 333 6.37 -8.77 9.92
CA SER A 333 5.86 -10.11 10.17
C SER A 333 5.17 -10.16 11.54
N ASN A 334 4.07 -10.85 11.60
CA ASN A 334 3.30 -10.99 12.83
C ASN A 334 3.10 -12.47 13.08
N GLY A 335 3.75 -13.10 13.93
CA GLY A 335 3.66 -14.53 14.21
C GLY A 335 2.34 -15.18 13.84
N GLU A 336 2.07 -16.40 14.18
CA GLU A 336 0.83 -17.04 13.74
C GLU A 336 -0.40 -16.33 14.30
N GLY A 337 -1.08 -15.66 13.40
CA GLY A 337 -2.42 -15.16 13.59
C GLY A 337 -2.58 -13.98 14.53
N THR A 338 -3.45 -13.10 14.14
CA THR A 338 -4.10 -12.20 15.04
C THR A 338 -5.29 -12.97 15.60
N PRO A 339 -5.36 -13.30 16.73
CA PRO A 339 -5.61 -12.49 17.86
C PRO A 339 -4.42 -12.33 18.78
N PRO A 340 -4.71 -11.58 19.75
CA PRO A 340 -3.88 -11.20 20.79
C PRO A 340 -3.18 -12.34 21.39
N ARG A 341 -1.98 -12.11 21.53
CA ARG A 341 -1.30 -12.65 22.67
C ARG A 341 -2.10 -12.20 23.89
N GLY A 342 -2.60 -13.17 24.64
CA GLY A 342 -3.36 -12.96 25.85
C GLY A 342 -2.56 -12.21 26.91
#